data_d0af4cd40f306c62abf90aba9698bde8
#
_entry.id   d0af4cd40f306c62abf90aba9698bde8
#
_cell.length_a   1.000
_cell.length_b   1.000
_cell.length_c   1.000
_cell.angle_alpha   90.00
_cell.angle_beta   90.00
_cell.angle_gamma   90.00
#
_symmetry.space_group_name_H-M   'P 1'
#
loop_
_entity.id
_entity.type
_entity.pdbx_description
1 polymer ?
#
loop_
_entity_poly.entity_id
_entity_poly.type
_entity_poly.pdbx_seq_one_letter_code
_entity_poly.pdbx_strand_id
1 'polypeptide(L)'
;MRAILAIAALLALSGCMSDSQPEQPAMYLSMANGGATLDPQTAASMISQYRQNNGLGQVVVDPDLMKVAEAQSMAMAARNKLDHDVKGPLAKRLGASGYPAKAAVENVSAGYHTLAEAFSGWRDSPPHKANILKNGVTKLGIAATYAPNTKYKVFWTLILAST
;
A
#
# COMPACT_ATOMS: atom_id res chain seq x y z
N MET A 1 -26.56 -69.49 35.56
CA MET A 1 -25.39 -68.80 35.14
C MET A 1 -25.84 -67.68 34.10
N ARG A 2 -25.86 -66.44 34.51
CA ARG A 2 -26.31 -65.28 33.68
C ARG A 2 -25.05 -64.51 33.27
N ALA A 3 -24.77 -64.49 31.96
CA ALA A 3 -23.66 -63.69 31.35
C ALA A 3 -24.15 -62.27 31.14
N ILE A 4 -23.46 -61.30 31.76
CA ILE A 4 -23.69 -59.87 31.55
C ILE A 4 -22.73 -59.41 30.44
N LEU A 5 -23.28 -59.01 29.27
CA LEU A 5 -22.52 -58.33 28.23
C LEU A 5 -22.40 -56.82 28.59
N ALA A 6 -21.18 -56.36 28.79
CA ALA A 6 -20.89 -54.94 28.94
C ALA A 6 -20.60 -54.38 27.54
N ILE A 7 -21.45 -53.45 27.09
CA ILE A 7 -21.24 -52.68 25.83
C ILE A 7 -20.45 -51.42 26.21
N ALA A 8 -19.21 -51.36 25.76
CA ALA A 8 -18.40 -50.15 25.87
C ALA A 8 -18.72 -49.19 24.72
N ALA A 9 -19.34 -48.06 25.01
CA ALA A 9 -19.59 -46.99 24.02
C ALA A 9 -18.33 -46.13 23.88
N LEU A 10 -17.67 -46.23 22.72
CA LEU A 10 -16.62 -45.28 22.33
C LEU A 10 -17.25 -43.95 21.86
N LEU A 11 -17.10 -42.90 22.67
CA LEU A 11 -17.37 -41.52 22.25
C LEU A 11 -16.20 -41.02 21.38
N ALA A 12 -16.41 -40.94 20.08
CA ALA A 12 -15.47 -40.27 19.17
C ALA A 12 -15.66 -38.75 19.32
N LEU A 13 -14.74 -38.07 19.99
CA LEU A 13 -14.64 -36.60 19.95
C LEU A 13 -14.09 -36.18 18.57
N SER A 14 -14.99 -35.80 17.66
CA SER A 14 -14.65 -35.10 16.43
C SER A 14 -14.29 -33.67 16.79
N GLY A 15 -13.01 -33.39 17.07
CA GLY A 15 -12.48 -32.04 17.19
C GLY A 15 -12.48 -31.41 15.81
N CYS A 16 -13.37 -30.44 15.54
CA CYS A 16 -13.25 -29.54 14.42
C CYS A 16 -12.00 -28.67 14.65
N MET A 17 -10.86 -29.07 14.11
CA MET A 17 -9.71 -28.18 13.91
C MET A 17 -10.14 -27.19 12.84
N SER A 18 -10.48 -25.95 13.24
CA SER A 18 -10.56 -24.82 12.33
C SER A 18 -9.15 -24.56 11.86
N ASP A 19 -8.85 -25.00 10.63
CA ASP A 19 -7.61 -24.69 9.92
C ASP A 19 -7.69 -23.22 9.48
N SER A 20 -7.43 -22.31 10.44
CA SER A 20 -7.29 -20.88 10.12
C SER A 20 -5.97 -20.73 9.39
N GLN A 21 -6.04 -20.69 8.06
CA GLN A 21 -4.89 -20.30 7.22
C GLN A 21 -4.39 -18.94 7.74
N PRO A 22 -3.07 -18.77 7.93
CA PRO A 22 -2.54 -17.49 8.36
C PRO A 22 -2.94 -16.41 7.35
N GLU A 23 -3.56 -15.34 7.86
CA GLU A 23 -3.99 -14.21 7.04
C GLU A 23 -2.78 -13.61 6.34
N GLN A 24 -2.88 -13.44 5.01
CA GLN A 24 -1.78 -12.88 4.22
C GLN A 24 -1.51 -11.43 4.67
N PRO A 25 -0.24 -11.07 4.99
CA PRO A 25 0.08 -9.70 5.40
C PRO A 25 -0.36 -8.67 4.36
N ALA A 26 -0.90 -7.53 4.83
CA ALA A 26 -1.53 -6.51 3.98
C ALA A 26 -0.62 -6.01 2.84
N MET A 27 0.72 -5.99 3.05
CA MET A 27 1.67 -5.60 2.01
C MET A 27 1.73 -6.53 0.80
N TYR A 28 1.24 -7.76 0.91
CA TYR A 28 1.20 -8.76 -0.18
C TYR A 28 -0.20 -8.93 -0.78
N LEU A 29 -1.21 -8.23 -0.27
CA LEU A 29 -2.54 -8.25 -0.89
C LEU A 29 -2.48 -7.64 -2.28
N SER A 30 -3.09 -8.33 -3.25
CA SER A 30 -3.11 -7.86 -4.64
C SER A 30 -4.07 -6.70 -4.81
N MET A 31 -3.57 -5.58 -5.30
CA MET A 31 -4.37 -4.43 -5.73
C MET A 31 -4.91 -4.60 -7.16
N ALA A 32 -4.58 -5.71 -7.84
CA ALA A 32 -5.02 -6.00 -9.21
C ALA A 32 -6.39 -6.70 -9.27
N ASN A 33 -7.30 -6.35 -8.36
CA ASN A 33 -8.67 -6.82 -8.38
C ASN A 33 -9.66 -5.72 -7.96
N GLY A 34 -10.91 -5.84 -8.42
CA GLY A 34 -11.98 -4.93 -8.01
C GLY A 34 -12.39 -5.19 -6.56
N GLY A 35 -12.32 -4.17 -5.72
CA GLY A 35 -12.63 -4.26 -4.30
C GLY A 35 -11.41 -4.39 -3.38
N ALA A 36 -10.19 -4.50 -3.94
CA ALA A 36 -8.97 -4.45 -3.14
C ALA A 36 -8.82 -3.07 -2.48
N THR A 37 -8.45 -3.07 -1.21
CA THR A 37 -8.20 -1.85 -0.44
C THR A 37 -6.77 -1.84 0.05
N LEU A 38 -6.03 -0.80 -0.32
CA LEU A 38 -4.69 -0.56 0.19
C LEU A 38 -4.78 -0.12 1.66
N ASP A 39 -3.98 -0.75 2.54
CA ASP A 39 -3.80 -0.28 3.90
C ASP A 39 -2.69 0.78 3.96
N PRO A 40 -3.01 2.08 4.15
CA PRO A 40 -2.02 3.13 4.18
C PRO A 40 -1.14 3.08 5.43
N GLN A 41 -1.59 2.47 6.53
CA GLN A 41 -0.79 2.31 7.75
C GLN A 41 0.33 1.29 7.55
N THR A 42 0.05 0.20 6.86
CA THR A 42 1.09 -0.76 6.43
C THR A 42 2.14 -0.08 5.55
N ALA A 43 1.72 0.78 4.62
CA ALA A 43 2.66 1.54 3.78
C ALA A 43 3.51 2.52 4.60
N ALA A 44 2.90 3.27 5.52
CA ALA A 44 3.61 4.20 6.39
C ALA A 44 4.61 3.48 7.30
N SER A 45 4.24 2.33 7.84
CA SER A 45 5.11 1.50 8.68
C SER A 45 6.33 0.98 7.91
N MET A 46 6.11 0.44 6.71
CA MET A 46 7.17 -0.09 5.84
C MET A 46 8.15 1.02 5.43
N ILE A 47 7.63 2.16 4.99
CA ILE A 47 8.47 3.30 4.58
C ILE A 47 9.21 3.89 5.79
N SER A 48 8.55 4.02 6.93
CA SER A 48 9.17 4.50 8.18
C SER A 48 10.32 3.59 8.62
N GLN A 49 10.13 2.27 8.61
CA GLN A 49 11.18 1.32 8.95
C GLN A 49 12.39 1.45 8.03
N TYR A 50 12.15 1.59 6.72
CA TYR A 50 13.24 1.78 5.76
C TYR A 50 13.97 3.11 5.98
N ARG A 51 13.24 4.19 6.25
CA ARG A 51 13.81 5.50 6.59
C ARG A 51 14.65 5.46 7.88
N GLN A 52 14.12 4.82 8.93
CA GLN A 52 14.84 4.65 10.21
C GLN A 52 16.14 3.86 10.05
N ASN A 53 16.13 2.80 9.24
CA ASN A 53 17.33 2.03 8.90
C ASN A 53 18.39 2.86 8.15
N ASN A 54 17.98 4.02 7.60
CA ASN A 54 18.87 4.99 6.95
C ASN A 54 19.06 6.28 7.78
N GLY A 55 18.77 6.25 9.09
CA GLY A 55 19.01 7.38 10.02
C GLY A 55 17.99 8.52 9.90
N LEU A 56 16.84 8.31 9.29
CA LEU A 56 15.80 9.32 9.09
C LEU A 56 14.56 9.08 9.97
N GLY A 57 13.79 10.15 10.22
CA GLY A 57 12.54 10.06 10.97
C GLY A 57 11.45 9.30 10.22
N GLN A 58 10.48 8.81 10.99
CA GLN A 58 9.27 8.17 10.47
C GLN A 58 8.37 9.15 9.71
N VAL A 59 7.45 8.60 8.92
CA VAL A 59 6.36 9.33 8.27
C VAL A 59 5.02 8.79 8.76
N VAL A 60 4.00 9.65 8.77
CA VAL A 60 2.65 9.28 9.17
C VAL A 60 1.67 9.57 8.05
N VAL A 61 0.61 8.78 7.96
CA VAL A 61 -0.45 8.98 6.97
C VAL A 61 -1.11 10.34 7.18
N ASP A 62 -1.28 11.07 6.08
CA ASP A 62 -1.96 12.35 6.06
C ASP A 62 -3.17 12.26 5.11
N PRO A 63 -4.41 12.49 5.61
CA PRO A 63 -5.62 12.32 4.83
C PRO A 63 -5.72 13.23 3.61
N ASP A 64 -5.14 14.41 3.65
CA ASP A 64 -5.20 15.33 2.52
C ASP A 64 -4.16 14.94 1.45
N LEU A 65 -2.97 14.47 1.84
CA LEU A 65 -2.03 13.85 0.89
C LEU A 65 -2.58 12.58 0.27
N MET A 66 -3.36 11.79 1.01
CA MET A 66 -4.05 10.61 0.46
C MET A 66 -4.96 10.99 -0.71
N LYS A 67 -5.77 12.04 -0.56
CA LYS A 67 -6.65 12.54 -1.64
C LYS A 67 -5.87 12.99 -2.88
N VAL A 68 -4.73 13.67 -2.67
CA VAL A 68 -3.87 14.12 -3.79
C VAL A 68 -3.22 12.93 -4.51
N ALA A 69 -2.76 11.93 -3.75
CA ALA A 69 -2.19 10.69 -4.31
C ALA A 69 -3.24 9.89 -5.08
N GLU A 70 -4.45 9.75 -4.54
CA GLU A 70 -5.56 9.06 -5.19
C GLU A 70 -5.94 9.75 -6.51
N ALA A 71 -6.13 11.07 -6.50
CA ALA A 71 -6.46 11.82 -7.70
C ALA A 71 -5.40 11.65 -8.81
N GLN A 72 -4.12 11.51 -8.46
CA GLN A 72 -3.03 11.29 -9.39
C GLN A 72 -3.05 9.86 -9.95
N SER A 73 -3.17 8.84 -9.09
CA SER A 73 -3.22 7.44 -9.54
C SER A 73 -4.44 7.16 -10.43
N MET A 74 -5.61 7.70 -10.08
CA MET A 74 -6.82 7.63 -10.91
C MET A 74 -6.64 8.31 -12.28
N ALA A 75 -5.99 9.46 -12.33
CA ALA A 75 -5.74 10.17 -13.58
C ALA A 75 -4.77 9.42 -14.50
N MET A 76 -3.73 8.79 -13.94
CA MET A 76 -2.83 7.90 -14.69
C MET A 76 -3.58 6.67 -15.22
N ALA A 77 -4.41 6.05 -14.40
CA ALA A 77 -5.25 4.91 -14.76
C ALA A 77 -6.21 5.26 -15.90
N ALA A 78 -6.94 6.38 -15.79
CA ALA A 78 -7.90 6.83 -16.79
C ALA A 78 -7.24 7.13 -18.16
N ARG A 79 -5.98 7.57 -18.17
CA ARG A 79 -5.23 7.86 -19.40
C ARG A 79 -4.36 6.68 -19.85
N ASN A 80 -4.32 5.60 -19.10
CA ASN A 80 -3.41 4.47 -19.30
C ASN A 80 -1.95 4.94 -19.50
N LYS A 81 -1.53 5.93 -18.73
CA LYS A 81 -0.23 6.61 -18.87
C LYS A 81 0.46 6.77 -17.53
N LEU A 82 1.68 6.24 -17.41
CA LEU A 82 2.57 6.49 -16.28
C LEU A 82 3.26 7.85 -16.50
N ASP A 83 2.87 8.85 -15.73
CA ASP A 83 3.35 10.23 -15.89
C ASP A 83 3.09 11.04 -14.61
N HIS A 84 4.10 11.74 -14.12
CA HIS A 84 3.99 12.64 -12.97
C HIS A 84 3.02 13.79 -13.20
N ASP A 85 2.91 14.26 -14.42
CA ASP A 85 2.22 15.52 -14.74
C ASP A 85 0.84 15.34 -15.38
N VAL A 86 0.21 14.15 -15.29
CA VAL A 86 -1.13 13.91 -15.87
C VAL A 86 -2.19 14.88 -15.37
N LYS A 87 -2.02 15.42 -14.17
CA LYS A 87 -2.84 16.50 -13.58
C LYS A 87 -2.03 17.77 -13.29
N GLY A 88 -0.87 17.91 -13.93
CA GLY A 88 0.09 18.97 -13.67
C GLY A 88 1.07 18.63 -12.55
N PRO A 89 2.13 19.45 -12.40
CA PRO A 89 3.20 19.25 -11.44
C PRO A 89 2.70 19.11 -10.01
N LEU A 90 3.42 18.32 -9.18
CA LEU A 90 3.05 18.03 -7.78
C LEU A 90 2.78 19.33 -6.99
N ALA A 91 3.64 20.35 -7.11
CA ALA A 91 3.46 21.61 -6.41
C ALA A 91 2.13 22.31 -6.76
N LYS A 92 1.71 22.25 -8.04
CA LYS A 92 0.42 22.81 -8.47
C LYS A 92 -0.75 22.02 -7.88
N ARG A 93 -0.66 20.68 -7.84
CA ARG A 93 -1.70 19.81 -7.28
C ARG A 93 -1.87 20.03 -5.77
N LEU A 94 -0.76 20.16 -5.03
CA LEU A 94 -0.76 20.48 -3.61
C LEU A 94 -1.33 21.88 -3.35
N GLY A 95 -0.92 22.89 -4.10
CA GLY A 95 -1.48 24.24 -3.99
C GLY A 95 -2.98 24.29 -4.27
N ALA A 96 -3.45 23.58 -5.30
CA ALA A 96 -4.87 23.50 -5.64
C ALA A 96 -5.71 22.79 -4.56
N SER A 97 -5.12 21.86 -3.80
CA SER A 97 -5.78 21.22 -2.65
C SER A 97 -5.69 22.03 -1.35
N GLY A 98 -4.99 23.15 -1.36
CA GLY A 98 -4.74 23.96 -0.15
C GLY A 98 -3.73 23.33 0.81
N TYR A 99 -2.96 22.31 0.38
CA TYR A 99 -2.01 21.63 1.25
C TYR A 99 -0.76 22.50 1.50
N PRO A 100 -0.40 22.80 2.78
CA PRO A 100 0.65 23.76 3.12
C PRO A 100 2.05 23.13 3.10
N ALA A 101 2.43 22.48 2.01
CA ALA A 101 3.72 21.81 1.89
C ALA A 101 4.89 22.81 1.86
N LYS A 102 5.87 22.62 2.76
CA LYS A 102 7.19 23.26 2.68
C LYS A 102 8.13 22.49 1.77
N ALA A 103 8.03 21.18 1.78
CA ALA A 103 8.72 20.29 0.84
C ALA A 103 7.81 19.11 0.50
N ALA A 104 7.87 18.65 -0.75
CA ALA A 104 7.16 17.45 -1.18
C ALA A 104 7.91 16.75 -2.30
N VAL A 105 7.79 15.43 -2.33
CA VAL A 105 8.33 14.55 -3.38
C VAL A 105 7.30 13.49 -3.74
N GLU A 106 7.40 12.95 -4.94
CA GLU A 106 6.47 11.96 -5.45
C GLU A 106 7.19 10.79 -6.12
N ASN A 107 6.72 9.59 -5.87
CA ASN A 107 7.01 8.41 -6.66
C ASN A 107 5.72 7.93 -7.34
N VAL A 108 5.79 7.68 -8.64
CA VAL A 108 4.72 7.02 -9.39
C VAL A 108 5.25 5.74 -10.01
N SER A 109 4.39 4.73 -10.10
CA SER A 109 4.70 3.49 -10.79
C SER A 109 3.43 2.83 -11.34
N ALA A 110 3.61 1.84 -12.22
CA ALA A 110 2.52 1.07 -12.77
C ALA A 110 2.97 -0.37 -13.05
N GLY A 111 2.04 -1.33 -12.93
CA GLY A 111 2.30 -2.73 -13.21
C GLY A 111 2.70 -3.57 -11.99
N TYR A 112 2.98 -2.98 -10.85
CA TYR A 112 3.11 -3.69 -9.58
C TYR A 112 1.73 -4.03 -9.02
N HIS A 113 1.54 -5.26 -8.56
CA HIS A 113 0.25 -5.70 -8.06
C HIS A 113 0.10 -5.58 -6.55
N THR A 114 1.21 -5.55 -5.81
CA THR A 114 1.21 -5.47 -4.35
C THR A 114 2.01 -4.26 -3.86
N LEU A 115 1.75 -3.83 -2.62
CA LEU A 115 2.53 -2.77 -1.98
C LEU A 115 4.02 -3.16 -1.87
N ALA A 116 4.31 -4.44 -1.55
CA ALA A 116 5.67 -4.94 -1.43
C ALA A 116 6.44 -4.84 -2.77
N GLU A 117 5.80 -5.14 -3.90
CA GLU A 117 6.40 -4.98 -5.22
C GLU A 117 6.65 -3.50 -5.55
N ALA A 118 5.65 -2.63 -5.35
CA ALA A 118 5.79 -1.20 -5.61
C ALA A 118 6.92 -0.59 -4.78
N PHE A 119 6.97 -0.89 -3.48
CA PHE A 119 8.03 -0.43 -2.59
C PHE A 119 9.41 -0.96 -3.02
N SER A 120 9.53 -2.24 -3.38
CA SER A 120 10.81 -2.82 -3.86
C SER A 120 11.29 -2.11 -5.13
N GLY A 121 10.39 -1.88 -6.09
CA GLY A 121 10.73 -1.14 -7.31
C GLY A 121 11.20 0.30 -7.02
N TRP A 122 10.54 0.99 -6.09
CA TRP A 122 10.99 2.33 -5.68
C TRP A 122 12.31 2.32 -4.92
N ARG A 123 12.52 1.36 -4.02
CA ARG A 123 13.76 1.20 -3.25
C ARG A 123 14.97 0.95 -4.16
N ASP A 124 14.78 0.15 -5.19
CA ASP A 124 15.85 -0.31 -6.08
C ASP A 124 16.14 0.69 -7.22
N SER A 125 15.28 1.69 -7.40
CA SER A 125 15.46 2.78 -8.37
C SER A 125 16.08 4.02 -7.70
N PRO A 126 17.29 4.47 -8.10
CA PRO A 126 17.98 5.58 -7.43
C PRO A 126 17.15 6.85 -7.26
N PRO A 127 16.41 7.37 -8.27
CA PRO A 127 15.61 8.58 -8.10
C PRO A 127 14.43 8.39 -7.14
N HIS A 128 13.73 7.24 -7.21
CA HIS A 128 12.64 6.94 -6.30
C HIS A 128 13.11 6.71 -4.86
N LYS A 129 14.26 6.04 -4.70
CA LYS A 129 14.92 5.87 -3.40
C LYS A 129 15.26 7.22 -2.78
N ALA A 130 15.81 8.15 -3.55
CA ALA A 130 16.13 9.49 -3.07
C ALA A 130 14.88 10.22 -2.54
N ASN A 131 13.73 10.05 -3.19
CA ASN A 131 12.46 10.58 -2.69
C ASN A 131 12.02 9.92 -1.37
N ILE A 132 12.09 8.58 -1.25
CA ILE A 132 11.76 7.88 0.00
C ILE A 132 12.68 8.36 1.15
N LEU A 133 13.94 8.62 0.86
CA LEU A 133 14.95 9.08 1.82
C LEU A 133 15.07 10.61 1.89
N LYS A 134 14.09 11.35 1.35
CA LYS A 134 14.08 12.82 1.48
C LYS A 134 14.09 13.22 2.95
N ASN A 135 15.10 14.02 3.34
CA ASN A 135 15.16 14.56 4.70
C ASN A 135 14.04 15.58 4.93
N GLY A 136 13.59 15.66 6.17
CA GLY A 136 12.59 16.64 6.62
C GLY A 136 11.14 16.32 6.30
N VAL A 137 10.82 15.32 5.48
CA VAL A 137 9.43 14.88 5.27
C VAL A 137 8.94 14.04 6.46
N THR A 138 7.69 14.28 6.85
CA THR A 138 7.06 13.63 8.00
C THR A 138 5.65 13.11 7.71
N LYS A 139 5.09 13.45 6.54
CA LYS A 139 3.74 13.10 6.11
C LYS A 139 3.77 12.21 4.87
N LEU A 140 2.77 11.32 4.75
CA LEU A 140 2.64 10.37 3.66
C LEU A 140 1.22 10.34 3.13
N GLY A 141 1.09 10.38 1.80
CA GLY A 141 -0.11 9.97 1.07
C GLY A 141 0.25 8.89 0.06
N ILE A 142 -0.55 7.84 -0.03
CA ILE A 142 -0.32 6.75 -0.97
C ILE A 142 -1.64 6.25 -1.56
N ALA A 143 -1.63 5.89 -2.83
CA ALA A 143 -2.79 5.30 -3.49
C ALA A 143 -2.38 4.27 -4.53
N ALA A 144 -3.25 3.27 -4.71
CA ALA A 144 -3.20 2.28 -5.77
C ALA A 144 -4.55 2.26 -6.48
N THR A 145 -4.56 2.48 -7.79
CA THR A 145 -5.79 2.44 -8.61
C THR A 145 -5.77 1.25 -9.54
N TYR A 146 -6.76 0.37 -9.39
CA TYR A 146 -6.97 -0.75 -10.32
C TYR A 146 -7.67 -0.29 -11.58
N ALA A 147 -7.13 -0.68 -12.74
CA ALA A 147 -7.63 -0.33 -14.07
C ALA A 147 -7.51 -1.56 -15.00
N PRO A 148 -8.49 -2.49 -14.98
CA PRO A 148 -8.41 -3.81 -15.63
C PRO A 148 -8.19 -3.75 -17.13
N ASN A 149 -8.67 -2.70 -17.79
CA ASN A 149 -8.59 -2.53 -19.25
C ASN A 149 -7.31 -1.82 -19.70
N THR A 150 -6.33 -1.60 -18.78
CA THR A 150 -5.04 -0.97 -19.11
C THR A 150 -3.93 -2.02 -19.22
N LYS A 151 -2.81 -1.62 -19.85
CA LYS A 151 -1.60 -2.45 -19.92
C LYS A 151 -1.07 -2.84 -18.53
N TYR A 152 -1.12 -1.90 -17.59
CA TYR A 152 -0.44 -2.02 -16.31
C TYR A 152 -1.31 -2.61 -15.19
N LYS A 153 -2.63 -2.59 -15.31
CA LYS A 153 -3.62 -3.05 -14.32
C LYS A 153 -3.68 -2.24 -13.02
N VAL A 154 -2.53 -1.82 -12.46
CA VAL A 154 -2.48 -1.03 -11.23
C VAL A 154 -1.55 0.16 -11.42
N PHE A 155 -1.99 1.34 -10.96
CA PHE A 155 -1.22 2.58 -10.97
C PHE A 155 -1.02 3.06 -9.54
N TRP A 156 0.21 3.40 -9.18
CA TRP A 156 0.62 3.78 -7.84
C TRP A 156 1.09 5.22 -7.78
N THR A 157 0.74 5.90 -6.69
CA THR A 157 1.28 7.21 -6.34
C THR A 157 1.64 7.21 -4.86
N LEU A 158 2.87 7.58 -4.54
CA LEU A 158 3.35 7.87 -3.18
C LEU A 158 3.78 9.33 -3.14
N ILE A 159 3.25 10.10 -2.19
CA ILE A 159 3.67 11.47 -1.90
C ILE A 159 4.22 11.52 -0.48
N LEU A 160 5.40 12.10 -0.32
CA LEU A 160 5.96 12.42 0.98
C LEU A 160 6.10 13.94 1.09
N ALA A 161 5.71 14.52 2.25
CA ALA A 161 5.74 15.96 2.44
C ALA A 161 6.11 16.36 3.87
N SER A 162 6.49 17.64 4.02
CA SER A 162 6.54 18.35 5.30
C SER A 162 5.60 19.56 5.24
N THR A 163 5.04 19.92 6.37
CA THR A 163 4.22 21.14 6.59
C THR A 163 4.93 22.08 7.54
#